data_94b8b36658f0cce560e7b5b80e8b6c46
#
_entry.id   94b8b36658f0cce560e7b5b80e8b6c46
#
_cell.length_a   1.000
_cell.length_b   1.000
_cell.length_c   1.000
_cell.angle_alpha   90.00
_cell.angle_beta   90.00
_cell.angle_gamma   90.00
#
_symmetry.space_group_name_H-M   'P 1'
#
loop_
_entity.id
_entity.type
_entity.pdbx_description
1 polymer ?
#
loop_
_entity_poly.entity_id
_entity_poly.type
_entity_poly.pdbx_seq_one_letter_code
_entity_poly.pdbx_strand_id
1 'polypeptide(L)'
;MLQITPGNWLAPCRRIVLSERTGVYCLVDAEDYDWLSEWRWNIGWHAKTKWKFYAKRNVGRERLTVYLHREVLMRATGCTYDFAKAHHGHHINGQSLDDRRANLEWLKPKANAAIQLKRAAIPSLDEIEARLAIEAGLHMAEVPF
;
A
#
# COMPACT_ATOMS: atom_id res chain seq x y z
N MET A 1 11.61 15.86 22.48
CA MET A 1 10.92 14.65 22.94
C MET A 1 9.82 14.28 21.96
N LEU A 2 9.93 13.10 21.38
CA LEU A 2 8.92 12.63 20.46
C LEU A 2 7.61 12.40 21.21
N GLN A 3 6.55 13.12 20.84
CA GLN A 3 5.23 12.77 21.32
C GLN A 3 4.81 11.46 20.67
N ILE A 4 4.84 10.42 21.47
CA ILE A 4 4.43 9.10 21.00
C ILE A 4 2.92 9.02 21.18
N THR A 5 2.18 9.20 20.09
CA THR A 5 0.76 8.91 20.10
C THR A 5 0.56 7.42 19.84
N PRO A 6 -0.41 6.78 20.51
CA PRO A 6 -0.74 5.40 20.20
C PRO A 6 -1.07 5.28 18.71
N GLY A 7 -0.37 4.44 17.99
CA GLY A 7 -0.55 4.25 16.56
C GLY A 7 0.59 4.75 15.68
N ASN A 8 1.38 5.74 16.13
CA ASN A 8 2.52 6.22 15.35
C ASN A 8 3.80 5.43 15.59
N TRP A 9 4.01 4.96 16.81
CA TRP A 9 5.22 4.22 17.17
C TRP A 9 4.99 2.71 17.25
N LEU A 10 3.73 2.27 17.42
CA LEU A 10 3.38 0.86 17.42
C LEU A 10 3.31 0.28 16.00
N ALA A 11 3.03 1.12 15.02
CA ALA A 11 2.97 0.71 13.63
C ALA A 11 3.78 1.69 12.78
N PRO A 12 4.86 1.24 12.10
CA PRO A 12 5.65 2.09 11.21
C PRO A 12 4.91 2.45 9.93
N CYS A 13 3.62 2.25 9.88
CA CYS A 13 2.76 2.55 8.75
C CYS A 13 1.62 3.48 9.16
N ARG A 14 1.01 4.12 8.17
CA ARG A 14 -0.11 5.03 8.34
C ARG A 14 -1.24 4.65 7.40
N ARG A 15 -2.45 5.05 7.75
CA ARG A 15 -3.64 4.84 6.92
C ARG A 15 -3.90 6.05 6.05
N ILE A 16 -4.19 5.82 4.77
CA ILE A 16 -4.76 6.83 3.89
C ILE A 16 -6.20 6.43 3.63
N VAL A 17 -7.15 7.25 4.09
CA VAL A 17 -8.57 6.98 3.92
C VAL A 17 -8.96 7.25 2.47
N LEU A 18 -9.55 6.24 1.82
CA LEU A 18 -10.00 6.31 0.43
C LEU A 18 -11.48 6.67 0.34
N SER A 19 -12.25 6.33 1.35
CA SER A 19 -13.67 6.65 1.43
C SER A 19 -14.05 6.84 2.89
N GLU A 20 -14.39 8.06 3.27
CA GLU A 20 -14.84 8.34 4.64
C GLU A 20 -16.18 7.68 4.93
N ARG A 21 -17.04 7.58 3.94
CA ARG A 21 -18.36 6.98 4.09
C ARG A 21 -18.28 5.49 4.45
N THR A 22 -17.38 4.75 3.85
CA THR A 22 -17.26 3.29 4.05
C THR A 22 -16.11 2.91 4.98
N GLY A 23 -15.22 3.86 5.29
CA GLY A 23 -14.04 3.59 6.12
C GLY A 23 -12.93 2.83 5.41
N VAL A 24 -13.02 2.65 4.10
CA VAL A 24 -11.99 1.93 3.34
C VAL A 24 -10.72 2.78 3.29
N TYR A 25 -9.59 2.17 3.58
CA TYR A 25 -8.28 2.81 3.62
C TYR A 25 -7.21 1.89 3.03
N CYS A 26 -6.05 2.47 2.70
CA CYS A 26 -4.86 1.72 2.36
C CYS A 26 -3.76 1.99 3.38
N LEU A 27 -2.81 1.06 3.49
CA LEU A 27 -1.65 1.21 4.36
C LEU A 27 -0.45 1.67 3.55
N VAL A 28 0.28 2.65 4.08
CA VAL A 28 1.52 3.15 3.50
C VAL A 28 2.57 3.28 4.61
N ASP A 29 3.84 3.33 4.24
CA ASP A 29 4.88 3.64 5.22
C ASP A 29 4.73 5.07 5.73
N ALA A 30 5.11 5.28 6.99
CA ALA A 30 5.05 6.62 7.58
C ALA A 30 5.85 7.64 6.76
N GLU A 31 6.97 7.23 6.17
CA GLU A 31 7.80 8.09 5.32
C GLU A 31 7.11 8.54 4.02
N ASP A 32 6.12 7.78 3.55
CA ASP A 32 5.39 8.10 2.32
C ASP A 32 4.11 8.89 2.57
N TYR A 33 3.66 8.94 3.81
CA TYR A 33 2.36 9.52 4.16
C TYR A 33 2.24 10.99 3.75
N ASP A 34 3.25 11.81 4.06
CA ASP A 34 3.16 13.25 3.83
C ASP A 34 3.03 13.60 2.35
N TRP A 35 3.89 13.02 1.50
CA TRP A 35 3.82 13.34 0.08
C TRP A 35 2.61 12.71 -0.60
N LEU A 36 2.17 11.52 -0.18
CA LEU A 36 0.96 10.91 -0.71
C LEU A 36 -0.29 11.72 -0.32
N SER A 37 -0.30 12.29 0.87
CA SER A 37 -1.43 13.07 1.38
C SER A 37 -1.63 14.41 0.69
N GLU A 38 -0.71 14.82 -0.19
CA GLU A 38 -0.89 16.02 -1.01
C GLU A 38 -2.03 15.87 -2.01
N TRP A 39 -2.44 14.63 -2.31
CA TRP A 39 -3.55 14.35 -3.22
C TRP A 39 -4.64 13.57 -2.52
N ARG A 40 -5.84 13.69 -3.05
CA ARG A 40 -6.97 12.89 -2.60
C ARG A 40 -7.01 11.59 -3.39
N TRP A 41 -6.92 10.47 -2.70
CA TRP A 41 -6.99 9.14 -3.27
C TRP A 41 -8.39 8.56 -3.14
N ASN A 42 -8.81 7.77 -4.12
CA ASN A 42 -10.12 7.16 -4.21
C ASN A 42 -10.00 5.65 -4.36
N ILE A 43 -11.11 4.96 -4.21
CA ILE A 43 -11.17 3.52 -4.44
C ILE A 43 -11.29 3.26 -5.94
N GLY A 44 -10.38 2.41 -6.46
CA GLY A 44 -10.50 1.86 -7.80
C GLY A 44 -10.90 0.40 -7.73
N TRP A 45 -11.89 0.03 -8.52
CA TRP A 45 -12.31 -1.36 -8.64
C TRP A 45 -11.52 -2.08 -9.73
N HIS A 46 -11.17 -3.33 -9.47
CA HIS A 46 -10.62 -4.15 -10.54
C HIS A 46 -11.75 -4.60 -11.46
N ALA A 47 -11.61 -4.32 -12.76
CA ALA A 47 -12.68 -4.55 -13.74
C ALA A 47 -13.18 -5.99 -13.80
N LYS A 48 -12.31 -6.97 -13.61
CA LYS A 48 -12.65 -8.39 -13.72
C LYS A 48 -13.13 -9.01 -12.41
N THR A 49 -12.54 -8.61 -11.28
CA THR A 49 -12.80 -9.27 -9.99
C THR A 49 -13.85 -8.56 -9.15
N LYS A 50 -14.03 -7.27 -9.30
CA LYS A 50 -14.98 -6.41 -8.58
C LYS A 50 -14.89 -6.43 -7.05
N TRP A 51 -14.19 -7.39 -6.46
CA TRP A 51 -13.94 -7.45 -5.00
C TRP A 51 -12.57 -6.93 -4.62
N LYS A 52 -11.72 -6.70 -5.61
CA LYS A 52 -10.36 -6.22 -5.40
C LYS A 52 -10.30 -4.71 -5.59
N PHE A 53 -9.81 -4.02 -4.58
CA PHE A 53 -9.75 -2.57 -4.57
C PHE A 53 -8.31 -2.09 -4.70
N TYR A 54 -8.14 -0.93 -5.33
CA TYR A 54 -6.86 -0.23 -5.39
C TYR A 54 -7.06 1.22 -4.98
N ALA A 55 -6.04 1.82 -4.37
CA ALA A 55 -5.99 3.26 -4.20
C ALA A 55 -5.59 3.92 -5.52
N LYS A 56 -6.39 4.83 -6.00
CA LYS A 56 -6.15 5.52 -7.28
C LYS A 56 -6.60 6.97 -7.23
N ARG A 57 -6.09 7.77 -8.17
CA ARG A 57 -6.62 9.11 -8.47
C ARG A 57 -6.64 9.33 -9.98
N ASN A 58 -7.46 10.27 -10.44
CA ASN A 58 -7.51 10.64 -11.85
C ASN A 58 -6.85 12.00 -12.03
N VAL A 59 -6.07 12.14 -13.08
CA VAL A 59 -5.25 13.32 -13.34
C VAL A 59 -5.56 13.91 -14.72
N GLY A 60 -5.70 15.23 -14.77
CA GLY A 60 -5.89 15.98 -16.00
C GLY A 60 -7.29 15.86 -16.61
N ARG A 61 -7.49 16.54 -17.74
CA ARG A 61 -8.77 16.54 -18.44
C ARG A 61 -9.16 15.16 -18.97
N GLU A 62 -8.16 14.37 -19.38
CA GLU A 62 -8.35 13.03 -19.91
C GLU A 62 -8.60 12.00 -18.80
N ARG A 63 -8.54 12.40 -17.54
CA ARG A 63 -8.78 11.57 -16.38
C ARG A 63 -7.92 10.29 -16.37
N LEU A 64 -6.63 10.48 -16.63
CA LEU A 64 -5.67 9.38 -16.58
C LEU A 64 -5.61 8.81 -15.17
N THR A 65 -5.68 7.50 -15.06
CA THR A 65 -5.64 6.83 -13.76
C THR A 65 -4.21 6.68 -13.27
N VAL A 66 -3.97 7.15 -12.04
CA VAL A 66 -2.70 6.99 -11.34
C VAL A 66 -2.96 6.09 -10.13
N TYR A 67 -2.23 4.99 -10.04
CA TYR A 67 -2.34 4.07 -8.90
C TYR A 67 -1.31 4.42 -7.83
N LEU A 68 -1.77 4.47 -6.59
CA LEU A 68 -0.93 4.84 -5.45
C LEU A 68 0.28 3.90 -5.29
N HIS A 69 0.07 2.59 -5.39
CA HIS A 69 1.17 1.63 -5.23
C HIS A 69 2.24 1.79 -6.31
N ARG A 70 1.87 2.18 -7.52
CA ARG A 70 2.83 2.44 -8.59
C ARG A 70 3.64 3.69 -8.32
N GLU A 71 3.02 4.74 -7.80
CA GLU A 71 3.72 5.96 -7.39
C GLU A 71 4.74 5.68 -6.28
N VAL A 72 4.34 4.87 -5.30
CA VAL A 72 5.26 4.45 -4.22
C VAL A 72 6.44 3.69 -4.79
N LEU A 73 6.19 2.73 -5.69
CA LEU A 73 7.24 1.94 -6.33
C LEU A 73 8.19 2.80 -7.18
N MET A 74 7.65 3.72 -7.96
CA MET A 74 8.48 4.62 -8.76
C MET A 74 9.40 5.44 -7.88
N ARG A 75 8.89 5.96 -6.77
CA ARG A 75 9.67 6.75 -5.83
C ARG A 75 10.70 5.90 -5.08
N ALA A 76 10.32 4.70 -4.66
CA ALA A 76 11.19 3.81 -3.92
C ALA A 76 12.35 3.27 -4.76
N THR A 77 12.08 2.97 -6.04
CA THR A 77 13.07 2.36 -6.93
C THR A 77 13.82 3.38 -7.79
N GLY A 78 13.30 4.59 -7.93
CA GLY A 78 13.89 5.61 -8.81
C GLY A 78 13.91 5.21 -10.28
N CYS A 79 13.02 4.30 -10.70
CA CYS A 79 12.97 3.80 -12.06
C CYS A 79 12.47 4.86 -13.04
N THR A 80 12.74 4.64 -14.34
CA THR A 80 12.22 5.49 -15.40
C THR A 80 10.73 5.23 -15.61
N TYR A 81 10.06 6.20 -16.23
CA TYR A 81 8.67 6.05 -16.63
C TYR A 81 8.47 4.88 -17.61
N ASP A 82 9.39 4.71 -18.56
CA ASP A 82 9.36 3.60 -19.50
C ASP A 82 9.48 2.25 -18.82
N PHE A 83 10.32 2.14 -17.81
CA PHE A 83 10.42 0.92 -17.00
C PHE A 83 9.08 0.63 -16.31
N ALA A 84 8.50 1.62 -15.66
CA ALA A 84 7.23 1.47 -14.96
C ALA A 84 6.10 1.04 -15.91
N LYS A 85 6.05 1.59 -17.12
CA LYS A 85 5.04 1.21 -18.12
C LYS A 85 5.15 -0.25 -18.54
N ALA A 86 6.35 -0.80 -18.58
CA ALA A 86 6.61 -2.16 -19.04
C ALA A 86 6.44 -3.21 -17.93
N HIS A 87 6.14 -2.80 -16.70
CA HIS A 87 6.07 -3.68 -15.54
C HIS A 87 4.77 -3.51 -14.78
N HIS A 88 4.38 -4.56 -14.03
CA HIS A 88 3.28 -4.50 -13.10
C HIS A 88 3.77 -4.17 -11.69
N GLY A 89 3.04 -3.30 -11.00
CA GLY A 89 3.21 -3.12 -9.56
C GLY A 89 2.54 -4.27 -8.84
N HIS A 90 3.32 -5.10 -8.16
CA HIS A 90 2.83 -6.31 -7.51
C HIS A 90 2.79 -6.15 -5.99
N HIS A 91 1.65 -6.52 -5.41
CA HIS A 91 1.48 -6.63 -3.96
C HIS A 91 1.90 -8.05 -3.54
N ILE A 92 3.03 -8.15 -2.84
CA ILE A 92 3.67 -9.45 -2.54
C ILE A 92 2.72 -10.37 -1.77
N ASN A 93 2.02 -9.85 -0.75
CA ASN A 93 1.06 -10.62 0.03
C ASN A 93 -0.33 -10.72 -0.64
N GLY A 94 -0.53 -10.04 -1.77
CA GLY A 94 -1.81 -10.02 -2.49
C GLY A 94 -2.83 -9.03 -1.99
N GLN A 95 -2.59 -8.40 -0.86
CA GLN A 95 -3.49 -7.36 -0.36
C GLN A 95 -3.27 -6.06 -1.15
N SER A 96 -4.22 -5.72 -2.01
CA SER A 96 -4.11 -4.58 -2.93
C SER A 96 -4.16 -3.22 -2.23
N LEU A 97 -4.52 -3.18 -0.95
CA LEU A 97 -4.52 -1.98 -0.13
C LEU A 97 -3.35 -1.91 0.84
N ASP A 98 -2.46 -2.90 0.83
CA ASP A 98 -1.20 -2.84 1.57
C ASP A 98 -0.12 -2.27 0.66
N ASP A 99 -0.01 -0.96 0.66
CA ASP A 99 0.87 -0.19 -0.22
C ASP A 99 2.18 0.22 0.47
N ARG A 100 2.59 -0.55 1.49
CA ARG A 100 3.91 -0.38 2.11
C ARG A 100 5.00 -0.84 1.14
N ARG A 101 6.14 -0.15 1.14
CA ARG A 101 7.26 -0.47 0.24
C ARG A 101 7.72 -1.93 0.37
N ALA A 102 7.75 -2.46 1.59
CA ALA A 102 8.15 -3.85 1.83
C ALA A 102 7.22 -4.88 1.19
N ASN A 103 5.99 -4.49 0.85
CA ASN A 103 4.99 -5.35 0.21
C ASN A 103 4.87 -5.13 -1.30
N LEU A 104 5.70 -4.28 -1.87
CA LEU A 104 5.58 -3.90 -3.29
C LEU A 104 6.83 -4.29 -4.06
N GLU A 105 6.63 -4.74 -5.30
CA GLU A 105 7.72 -5.01 -6.23
C GLU A 105 7.26 -4.83 -7.68
N TRP A 106 8.21 -4.56 -8.57
CA TRP A 106 7.95 -4.56 -10.00
C TRP A 106 8.09 -5.98 -10.55
N LEU A 107 7.11 -6.43 -11.31
CA LEU A 107 7.17 -7.72 -12.02
C LEU A 107 6.87 -7.53 -13.50
N LYS A 108 7.47 -8.38 -14.31
CA LYS A 108 7.05 -8.52 -15.71
C LYS A 108 5.64 -9.10 -15.76
N PRO A 109 4.83 -8.74 -16.76
CA PRO A 109 3.43 -9.19 -16.83
C PRO A 109 3.26 -10.72 -16.72
N LYS A 110 4.11 -11.49 -17.38
CA LYS A 110 4.07 -12.95 -17.34
C LYS A 110 4.32 -13.51 -15.94
N ALA A 111 5.29 -12.97 -15.23
CA ALA A 111 5.61 -13.40 -13.87
C ALA A 111 4.48 -13.07 -12.90
N ASN A 112 3.89 -11.88 -13.02
CA ASN A 112 2.77 -11.45 -12.19
C ASN A 112 1.56 -12.39 -12.34
N ALA A 113 1.20 -12.75 -13.56
CA ALA A 113 0.08 -13.66 -13.82
C ALA A 113 0.31 -15.05 -13.21
N ALA A 114 1.54 -15.58 -13.32
CA ALA A 114 1.90 -16.88 -12.75
C ALA A 114 1.77 -16.89 -11.22
N ILE A 115 2.22 -15.82 -10.55
CA ILE A 115 2.12 -15.71 -9.09
C ILE A 115 0.66 -15.64 -8.64
N GLN A 116 -0.18 -14.86 -9.32
CA GLN A 116 -1.58 -14.72 -8.96
C GLN A 116 -2.34 -16.04 -9.02
N LEU A 117 -2.04 -16.90 -9.98
CA LEU A 117 -2.66 -18.22 -10.10
C LEU A 117 -2.30 -19.16 -8.94
N LYS A 118 -1.17 -18.94 -8.27
CA LYS A 118 -0.69 -19.82 -7.19
C LYS A 118 -1.07 -19.32 -5.80
N ARG A 119 -1.67 -18.15 -5.69
CA ARG A 119 -1.94 -17.56 -4.37
C ARG A 119 -3.11 -18.25 -3.67
N ALA A 120 -2.85 -18.73 -2.46
CA ALA A 120 -3.83 -19.47 -1.67
C ALA A 120 -4.63 -18.60 -0.70
N ALA A 121 -4.01 -17.59 -0.09
CA ALA A 121 -4.67 -16.73 0.90
C ALA A 121 -4.12 -15.31 0.87
N ILE A 122 -5.02 -14.34 1.07
CA ILE A 122 -4.67 -12.92 1.13
C ILE A 122 -4.99 -12.41 2.54
N PRO A 123 -4.02 -11.85 3.27
CA PRO A 123 -4.30 -11.32 4.60
C PRO A 123 -5.18 -10.06 4.50
N SER A 124 -6.02 -9.85 5.51
CA SER A 124 -6.76 -8.60 5.65
C SER A 124 -5.85 -7.49 6.18
N LEU A 125 -6.25 -6.24 6.00
CA LEU A 125 -5.53 -5.11 6.58
C LEU A 125 -5.47 -5.20 8.10
N ASP A 126 -6.55 -5.66 8.74
CA ASP A 126 -6.60 -5.85 10.19
C ASP A 126 -5.55 -6.88 10.65
N GLU A 127 -5.40 -7.98 9.93
CA GLU A 127 -4.38 -8.98 10.23
C GLU A 127 -2.96 -8.42 10.07
N ILE A 128 -2.74 -7.63 9.03
CA ILE A 128 -1.45 -6.98 8.77
C ILE A 128 -1.13 -6.00 9.89
N GLU A 129 -2.07 -5.13 10.24
CA GLU A 129 -1.89 -4.16 11.32
C GLU A 129 -1.66 -4.83 12.67
N ALA A 130 -2.41 -5.89 12.96
CA ALA A 130 -2.26 -6.65 14.20
C ALA A 130 -0.85 -7.26 14.31
N ARG A 131 -0.34 -7.82 13.21
CA ARG A 131 1.01 -8.38 13.17
C ARG A 131 2.07 -7.31 13.39
N LEU A 132 1.92 -6.15 12.73
CA LEU A 132 2.86 -5.04 12.91
C LEU A 132 2.82 -4.50 14.35
N ALA A 133 1.66 -4.44 14.96
CA ALA A 133 1.53 -4.02 16.35
C ALA A 133 2.18 -5.00 17.31
N ILE A 134 2.04 -6.30 17.07
CA ILE A 134 2.70 -7.35 17.88
C ILE A 134 4.21 -7.23 17.76
N GLU A 135 4.75 -7.09 16.56
CA GLU A 135 6.19 -6.93 16.33
C GLU A 135 6.72 -5.69 17.04
N ALA A 136 6.03 -4.56 16.95
CA ALA A 136 6.39 -3.34 17.64
C ALA A 136 6.26 -3.49 19.16
N GLY A 137 5.25 -4.18 19.64
CA GLY A 137 5.04 -4.47 21.06
C GLY A 137 6.12 -5.35 21.66
N LEU A 138 6.57 -6.37 20.93
CA LEU A 138 7.69 -7.22 21.35
C LEU A 138 8.97 -6.40 21.47
N HIS A 139 9.22 -5.51 20.53
CA HIS A 139 10.37 -4.62 20.57
C HIS A 139 10.31 -3.68 21.77
N MET A 140 9.14 -3.12 22.04
CA MET A 140 8.93 -2.23 23.18
C MET A 140 9.05 -2.93 24.53
N ALA A 141 8.69 -4.20 24.61
CA ALA A 141 8.81 -4.98 25.84
C ALA A 141 10.26 -5.19 26.29
N GLU A 142 11.22 -5.07 25.38
CA GLU A 142 12.65 -5.21 25.66
C GLU A 142 13.27 -3.89 26.16
N VAL A 143 12.53 -2.78 26.12
CA VAL A 143 13.02 -1.48 26.56
C VAL A 143 12.69 -1.29 28.05
N PRO A 144 13.69 -1.21 28.93
CA PRO A 144 13.43 -0.98 30.35
C PRO A 144 12.83 0.42 30.56
N PHE A 145 11.84 0.46 31.41
CA PHE A 145 11.24 1.72 31.81
C PHE A 145 12.14 2.51 32.75
#